data_79a00b3b2956b2e951dc4a5d640b7f87
#
_entry.id   79a00b3b2956b2e951dc4a5d640b7f87
#
_cell.length_a   1.000
_cell.length_b   1.000
_cell.length_c   1.000
_cell.angle_alpha   90.00
_cell.angle_beta   90.00
_cell.angle_gamma   90.00
#
_symmetry.space_group_name_H-M   'P 1'
#
loop_
_entity.id
_entity.type
_entity.pdbx_description
1 polymer ?
#
loop_
_entity_poly.entity_id
_entity_poly.type
_entity_poly.pdbx_seq_one_letter_code
_entity_poly.pdbx_strand_id
1 'polypeptide(L)'
;MDKGAEAFGWKEKWQGWLKPTAVRGPVRIGVGVGIHGNADVGEDESEAYVRLNPDATVVIHVLISESGMGQRSSLCKMAAEVLNIPLENVKMSPPDTEVNPFEFALMGSRGTYAAGSAVIAAAEDARRK
;
A
#
# COMPACT_ATOMS: atom_id res chain seq x y z
N MET A 1 -16.01 -15.22 3.30
CA MET A 1 -16.31 -15.01 4.74
C MET A 1 -16.38 -16.32 5.53
N ASP A 2 -16.91 -17.39 4.98
CA ASP A 2 -17.14 -18.65 5.71
C ASP A 2 -15.87 -19.28 6.31
N LYS A 3 -14.77 -19.36 5.54
CA LYS A 3 -13.48 -19.86 6.05
C LYS A 3 -12.94 -19.04 7.23
N GLY A 4 -13.11 -17.73 7.21
CA GLY A 4 -12.68 -16.87 8.30
C GLY A 4 -13.57 -17.03 9.53
N ALA A 5 -14.86 -17.14 9.35
CA ALA A 5 -15.82 -17.39 10.43
C ALA A 5 -15.56 -18.75 11.11
N GLU A 6 -15.28 -19.78 10.32
CA GLU A 6 -14.91 -21.10 10.82
C GLU A 6 -13.59 -21.09 11.61
N ALA A 7 -12.53 -20.53 11.03
CA ALA A 7 -11.23 -20.42 11.70
C ALA A 7 -11.27 -19.58 12.99
N PHE A 8 -12.14 -18.58 13.04
CA PHE A 8 -12.36 -17.76 14.22
C PHE A 8 -13.21 -18.46 15.29
N GLY A 9 -13.97 -19.50 14.94
CA GLY A 9 -14.97 -20.13 15.81
C GLY A 9 -16.19 -19.23 16.04
N TRP A 10 -16.70 -18.63 14.95
CA TRP A 10 -17.80 -17.67 15.03
C TRP A 10 -19.05 -18.24 15.68
N LYS A 11 -19.44 -19.46 15.33
CA LYS A 11 -20.66 -20.11 15.84
C LYS A 11 -20.66 -20.28 17.36
N GLU A 12 -19.50 -20.55 17.93
CA GLU A 12 -19.33 -20.73 19.37
C GLU A 12 -19.23 -19.39 20.11
N LYS A 13 -18.68 -18.37 19.46
CA LYS A 13 -18.42 -17.06 20.11
C LYS A 13 -19.56 -16.07 19.95
N TRP A 14 -20.33 -16.16 18.89
CA TRP A 14 -21.46 -15.27 18.66
C TRP A 14 -22.69 -15.72 19.46
N GLN A 15 -23.05 -14.93 20.45
CA GLN A 15 -24.18 -15.20 21.34
C GLN A 15 -25.43 -14.39 21.01
N GLY A 16 -25.38 -13.59 19.93
CA GLY A 16 -26.45 -12.69 19.54
C GLY A 16 -26.14 -11.22 19.81
N TRP A 17 -27.01 -10.35 19.34
CA TRP A 17 -26.88 -8.91 19.51
C TRP A 17 -26.86 -8.50 20.98
N LEU A 18 -25.90 -7.65 21.36
CA LEU A 18 -25.71 -7.12 22.71
C LEU A 18 -25.45 -8.20 23.77
N LYS A 19 -25.18 -9.43 23.38
CA LYS A 19 -24.83 -10.52 24.30
C LYS A 19 -23.34 -10.74 24.30
N PRO A 20 -22.68 -10.74 25.49
CA PRO A 20 -21.26 -10.99 25.58
C PRO A 20 -20.95 -12.47 25.38
N THR A 21 -19.84 -12.77 24.73
CA THR A 21 -19.26 -14.11 24.63
C THR A 21 -18.75 -14.59 25.99
N ALA A 22 -18.21 -13.67 26.80
CA ALA A 22 -17.70 -13.94 28.13
C ALA A 22 -17.89 -12.73 29.05
N VAL A 23 -18.00 -13.01 30.35
CA VAL A 23 -18.05 -11.98 31.40
C VAL A 23 -16.95 -12.29 32.41
N ARG A 24 -16.11 -11.31 32.71
CA ARG A 24 -15.02 -11.40 33.70
C ARG A 24 -15.14 -10.24 34.67
N GLY A 25 -15.80 -10.46 35.80
CA GLY A 25 -16.11 -9.39 36.73
C GLY A 25 -16.94 -8.27 36.08
N PRO A 26 -16.52 -7.01 36.12
CA PRO A 26 -17.21 -5.91 35.45
C PRO A 26 -17.01 -5.89 33.93
N VAL A 27 -16.06 -6.67 33.39
CA VAL A 27 -15.73 -6.65 31.95
C VAL A 27 -16.61 -7.61 31.16
N ARG A 28 -17.22 -7.09 30.12
CA ARG A 28 -18.00 -7.87 29.14
C ARG A 28 -17.22 -7.95 27.83
N ILE A 29 -16.99 -9.16 27.36
CA ILE A 29 -16.25 -9.43 26.10
C ILE A 29 -17.25 -9.91 25.08
N GLY A 30 -17.31 -9.23 23.95
CA GLY A 30 -18.14 -9.61 22.81
C GLY A 30 -17.31 -9.79 21.55
N VAL A 31 -17.92 -10.33 20.52
CA VAL A 31 -17.33 -10.45 19.17
C VAL A 31 -18.22 -9.76 18.17
N GLY A 32 -17.60 -9.17 17.17
CA GLY A 32 -18.27 -8.51 16.07
C GLY A 32 -17.47 -8.68 14.78
N VAL A 33 -18.12 -8.49 13.64
CA VAL A 33 -17.47 -8.45 12.34
C VAL A 33 -17.66 -7.07 11.72
N GLY A 34 -16.60 -6.50 11.23
CA GLY A 34 -16.61 -5.30 10.39
C GLY A 34 -16.23 -5.69 8.97
N ILE A 35 -16.98 -5.17 8.01
CA ILE A 35 -16.69 -5.37 6.59
C ILE A 35 -16.46 -3.99 5.97
N HIS A 36 -15.31 -3.83 5.32
CA HIS A 36 -15.01 -2.66 4.52
C HIS A 36 -14.78 -3.11 3.09
N GLY A 37 -15.53 -2.54 2.17
CA GLY A 37 -15.29 -2.68 0.74
C GLY A 37 -14.67 -1.41 0.20
N ASN A 38 -13.66 -1.55 -0.63
CA ASN A 38 -13.05 -0.45 -1.34
C ASN A 38 -12.90 -0.83 -2.81
N ALA A 39 -13.31 0.06 -3.69
CA ALA A 39 -13.15 -0.11 -5.13
C ALA A 39 -12.82 1.24 -5.75
N ASP A 40 -11.87 1.25 -6.63
CA ASP A 40 -11.63 2.36 -7.53
C ASP A 40 -12.42 2.10 -8.82
N VAL A 41 -13.23 3.06 -9.20
CA VAL A 41 -14.16 2.98 -10.36
C VAL A 41 -13.93 4.11 -11.36
N GLY A 42 -12.85 4.85 -11.20
CA GLY A 42 -12.50 5.99 -12.02
C GLY A 42 -11.37 5.71 -13.00
N GLU A 43 -11.09 6.69 -13.87
CA GLU A 43 -9.84 6.76 -14.59
C GLU A 43 -8.72 6.92 -13.56
N ASP A 44 -7.74 6.04 -13.63
CA ASP A 44 -6.67 5.97 -12.65
C ASP A 44 -5.33 6.27 -13.33
N GLU A 45 -4.81 7.45 -13.05
CA GLU A 45 -3.58 7.95 -13.64
C GLU A 45 -2.53 8.15 -12.56
N SER A 46 -1.34 7.60 -12.80
CA SER A 46 -0.14 7.82 -12.00
C SER A 46 1.06 7.86 -12.93
N GLU A 47 1.94 8.79 -12.68
CA GLU A 47 3.19 8.91 -13.40
C GLU A 47 4.39 8.71 -12.47
N ALA A 48 5.44 8.12 -12.99
CA ALA A 48 6.71 7.98 -12.30
C ALA A 48 7.87 8.04 -13.29
N TYR A 49 9.03 8.52 -12.82
CA TYR A 49 10.27 8.28 -13.53
C TYR A 49 11.39 7.88 -12.55
N VAL A 50 12.35 7.15 -13.11
CA VAL A 50 13.49 6.62 -12.37
C VAL A 50 14.76 7.25 -12.89
N ARG A 51 15.55 7.83 -11.99
CA ARG A 51 16.86 8.39 -12.27
C ARG A 51 17.95 7.46 -11.76
N LEU A 52 18.79 6.98 -12.67
CA LEU A 52 20.01 6.26 -12.33
C LEU A 52 21.16 7.25 -12.15
N ASN A 53 21.86 7.16 -11.05
CA ASN A 53 23.02 7.99 -10.77
C ASN A 53 24.33 7.24 -11.11
N PRO A 54 25.42 7.97 -11.41
CA PRO A 54 26.71 7.33 -11.73
C PRO A 54 27.30 6.47 -10.62
N ASP A 55 26.89 6.70 -9.37
CA ASP A 55 27.32 5.94 -8.19
C ASP A 55 26.46 4.68 -7.93
N ALA A 56 25.68 4.26 -8.93
CA ALA A 56 24.74 3.13 -8.85
C ALA A 56 23.61 3.31 -7.82
N THR A 57 23.37 4.51 -7.37
CA THR A 57 22.14 4.83 -6.61
C THR A 57 21.00 5.20 -7.55
N VAL A 58 19.78 5.03 -7.07
CA VAL A 58 18.55 5.27 -7.84
C VAL A 58 17.64 6.22 -7.08
N VAL A 59 17.08 7.19 -7.79
CA VAL A 59 16.04 8.06 -7.24
C VAL A 59 14.75 7.84 -8.04
N ILE A 60 13.69 7.50 -7.31
CA ILE A 60 12.33 7.40 -7.83
C ILE A 60 11.65 8.75 -7.66
N HIS A 61 11.08 9.25 -8.73
CA HIS A 61 10.26 10.45 -8.75
C HIS A 61 8.80 10.04 -8.96
N VAL A 62 8.01 10.22 -7.92
CA VAL A 62 6.56 10.03 -7.91
C VAL A 62 5.97 10.93 -6.82
N LEU A 63 4.92 11.65 -7.15
CA LEU A 63 4.30 12.60 -6.23
C LEU A 63 3.33 11.87 -5.30
N ILE A 64 3.86 11.12 -4.33
CA ILE A 64 3.05 10.39 -3.37
C ILE A 64 3.33 10.82 -1.94
N SER A 65 2.26 11.12 -1.21
CA SER A 65 2.32 11.44 0.22
C SER A 65 2.47 10.19 1.07
N GLU A 66 3.11 10.32 2.21
CA GLU A 66 3.14 9.25 3.23
C GLU A 66 2.16 9.60 4.35
N SER A 67 1.16 8.76 4.53
CA SER A 67 0.15 8.89 5.58
C SER A 67 0.27 7.80 6.67
N GLY A 68 1.45 7.21 6.80
CA GLY A 68 1.76 6.20 7.80
C GLY A 68 1.57 4.76 7.33
N MET A 69 1.21 4.55 6.06
CA MET A 69 0.99 3.22 5.49
C MET A 69 2.24 2.59 4.88
N GLY A 70 3.36 3.30 4.86
CA GLY A 70 4.63 2.80 4.31
C GLY A 70 4.66 2.73 2.79
N GLN A 71 3.87 3.53 2.10
CA GLN A 71 3.80 3.56 0.64
C GLN A 71 5.14 3.88 0.00
N ARG A 72 5.81 4.91 0.50
CA ARG A 72 7.13 5.31 -0.01
C ARG A 72 8.14 4.17 0.07
N SER A 73 8.17 3.47 1.19
CA SER A 73 9.03 2.28 1.37
C SER A 73 8.64 1.14 0.45
N SER A 74 7.35 0.92 0.23
CA SER A 74 6.85 -0.12 -0.67
C SER A 74 7.24 0.14 -2.11
N LEU A 75 7.12 1.39 -2.59
CA LEU A 75 7.52 1.78 -3.94
C LEU A 75 9.04 1.65 -4.16
N CYS A 76 9.85 2.00 -3.14
CA CYS A 76 11.30 1.75 -3.21
C CYS A 76 11.63 0.25 -3.35
N LYS A 77 10.92 -0.62 -2.62
CA LYS A 77 11.10 -2.08 -2.73
C LYS A 77 10.73 -2.59 -4.12
N MET A 78 9.64 -2.11 -4.72
CA MET A 78 9.23 -2.48 -6.07
C MET A 78 10.30 -2.11 -7.10
N ALA A 79 10.84 -0.90 -7.04
CA ALA A 79 11.92 -0.50 -7.94
C ALA A 79 13.21 -1.29 -7.71
N ALA A 80 13.58 -1.54 -6.46
CA ALA A 80 14.76 -2.34 -6.11
C ALA A 80 14.68 -3.76 -6.70
N GLU A 81 13.51 -4.39 -6.57
CA GLU A 81 13.23 -5.72 -7.13
C GLU A 81 13.36 -5.73 -8.67
N VAL A 82 12.70 -4.77 -9.34
CA VAL A 82 12.73 -4.68 -10.81
C VAL A 82 14.15 -4.43 -11.33
N LEU A 83 14.90 -3.56 -10.67
CA LEU A 83 16.27 -3.19 -11.05
C LEU A 83 17.31 -4.21 -10.59
N ASN A 84 16.94 -5.15 -9.73
CA ASN A 84 17.82 -6.13 -9.09
C ASN A 84 19.02 -5.47 -8.37
N ILE A 85 18.71 -4.46 -7.54
CA ILE A 85 19.72 -3.73 -6.74
C ILE A 85 19.33 -3.72 -5.26
N PRO A 86 20.31 -3.54 -4.34
CA PRO A 86 20.01 -3.40 -2.92
C PRO A 86 19.07 -2.25 -2.61
N LEU A 87 18.12 -2.46 -1.68
CA LEU A 87 17.11 -1.46 -1.31
C LEU A 87 17.74 -0.17 -0.77
N GLU A 88 18.87 -0.26 -0.08
CA GLU A 88 19.63 0.88 0.44
C GLU A 88 20.12 1.84 -0.64
N ASN A 89 20.25 1.37 -1.88
CA ASN A 89 20.62 2.18 -3.03
C ASN A 89 19.43 2.88 -3.70
N VAL A 90 18.19 2.59 -3.25
CA VAL A 90 17.00 3.22 -3.82
C VAL A 90 16.44 4.27 -2.86
N LYS A 91 16.25 5.46 -3.37
CA LYS A 91 15.64 6.57 -2.64
C LYS A 91 14.45 7.12 -3.42
N MET A 92 13.59 7.81 -2.71
CA MET A 92 12.47 8.52 -3.32
C MET A 92 12.65 10.02 -3.13
N SER A 93 12.38 10.80 -4.17
CA SER A 93 12.35 12.26 -4.10
C SER A 93 11.37 12.75 -3.04
N PRO A 94 11.57 13.93 -2.46
CA PRO A 94 10.53 14.58 -1.65
C PRO A 94 9.23 14.73 -2.44
N PRO A 95 8.06 14.74 -1.80
CA PRO A 95 6.78 15.01 -2.47
C PRO A 95 6.66 16.51 -2.80
N ASP A 96 7.18 16.89 -3.93
CA ASP A 96 7.27 18.25 -4.42
C ASP A 96 6.76 18.30 -5.86
N THR A 97 5.80 19.16 -6.15
CA THR A 97 5.14 19.28 -7.45
C THR A 97 6.05 19.89 -8.52
N GLU A 98 7.16 20.50 -8.16
CA GLU A 98 8.13 21.03 -9.12
C GLU A 98 9.07 19.95 -9.67
N VAL A 99 9.27 18.85 -8.92
CA VAL A 99 10.26 17.82 -9.25
C VAL A 99 9.67 16.44 -9.51
N ASN A 100 8.41 16.23 -9.21
CA ASN A 100 7.75 14.96 -9.44
C ASN A 100 6.67 15.08 -10.52
N PRO A 101 6.43 14.00 -11.28
CA PRO A 101 5.37 13.97 -12.27
C PRO A 101 3.99 13.96 -11.62
N PHE A 102 2.96 14.00 -12.44
CA PHE A 102 1.58 14.02 -12.00
C PHE A 102 1.19 12.78 -11.21
N GLU A 103 0.42 12.99 -10.15
CA GLU A 103 -0.22 11.96 -9.37
C GLU A 103 -1.64 12.41 -9.01
N PHE A 104 -2.63 11.61 -9.38
CA PHE A 104 -4.03 11.99 -9.20
C PHE A 104 -4.40 12.21 -7.74
N ALA A 105 -4.18 11.25 -6.86
CA ALA A 105 -4.36 11.35 -5.41
C ALA A 105 -4.13 10.01 -4.68
N LEU A 106 -4.04 10.04 -3.36
CA LEU A 106 -4.13 8.87 -2.49
C LEU A 106 -5.57 8.66 -2.02
N MET A 107 -6.35 7.92 -2.77
CA MET A 107 -7.73 7.57 -2.45
C MET A 107 -8.02 6.16 -2.99
N GLY A 108 -9.13 5.55 -2.62
CA GLY A 108 -9.57 4.27 -3.19
C GLY A 108 -8.58 3.10 -3.06
N SER A 109 -7.59 3.19 -2.18
CA SER A 109 -6.49 2.21 -2.04
C SER A 109 -5.56 2.09 -3.25
N ARG A 110 -5.50 3.13 -4.10
CA ARG A 110 -4.74 3.13 -5.36
C ARG A 110 -3.22 3.29 -5.19
N GLY A 111 -2.75 3.77 -4.04
CA GLY A 111 -1.35 4.14 -3.87
C GLY A 111 -0.34 3.06 -4.26
N THR A 112 -0.53 1.82 -3.81
CA THR A 112 0.34 0.70 -4.21
C THR A 112 0.00 0.19 -5.61
N TYR A 113 -1.27 0.16 -5.97
CA TYR A 113 -1.72 -0.35 -7.26
C TYR A 113 -1.32 0.58 -8.42
N ALA A 114 -1.76 1.83 -8.41
CA ALA A 114 -1.52 2.76 -9.51
C ALA A 114 -0.09 3.31 -9.51
N ALA A 115 0.35 3.96 -8.42
CA ALA A 115 1.71 4.48 -8.34
C ALA A 115 2.76 3.36 -8.35
N GLY A 116 2.47 2.18 -7.80
CA GLY A 116 3.32 1.01 -7.89
C GLY A 116 3.50 0.54 -9.33
N SER A 117 2.42 0.47 -10.10
CA SER A 117 2.47 0.12 -11.53
C SER A 117 3.31 1.11 -12.34
N ALA A 118 3.14 2.42 -12.08
CA ALA A 118 3.94 3.47 -12.72
C ALA A 118 5.43 3.34 -12.38
N VAL A 119 5.77 3.09 -11.11
CA VAL A 119 7.16 2.89 -10.66
C VAL A 119 7.77 1.64 -11.30
N ILE A 120 7.04 0.53 -11.36
CA ILE A 120 7.50 -0.70 -12.00
C ILE A 120 7.79 -0.44 -13.48
N ALA A 121 6.85 0.18 -14.21
CA ALA A 121 7.03 0.49 -15.63
C ALA A 121 8.26 1.40 -15.87
N ALA A 122 8.44 2.43 -15.04
CA ALA A 122 9.60 3.33 -15.14
C ALA A 122 10.91 2.62 -14.83
N ALA A 123 10.94 1.71 -13.83
CA ALA A 123 12.11 0.91 -13.49
C ALA A 123 12.45 -0.10 -14.59
N GLU A 124 11.46 -0.74 -15.19
CA GLU A 124 11.65 -1.63 -16.35
C GLU A 124 12.21 -0.89 -17.56
N ASP A 125 11.72 0.33 -17.84
CA ASP A 125 12.26 1.17 -18.92
C ASP A 125 13.72 1.53 -18.64
N ALA A 126 14.04 1.97 -17.42
CA ALA A 126 15.41 2.29 -17.03
C ALA A 126 16.36 1.07 -17.17
N ARG A 127 15.87 -0.13 -16.82
CA ARG A 127 16.67 -1.37 -16.96
C ARG A 127 16.97 -1.75 -18.41
N ARG A 128 16.10 -1.34 -19.35
CA ARG A 128 16.30 -1.64 -20.80
C ARG A 128 17.29 -0.71 -21.48
N LYS A 129 17.57 0.43 -20.91
CA LYS A 129 18.51 1.46 -21.46
C LYS A 129 19.93 1.24 -21.01
#